data_8b0d6da570ab5f6e827ec586f0a15d7f
#
_entry.id   8b0d6da570ab5f6e827ec586f0a15d7f
#
_cell.length_a   1.000
_cell.length_b   1.000
_cell.length_c   1.000
_cell.angle_alpha   90.00
_cell.angle_beta   90.00
_cell.angle_gamma   90.00
#
_symmetry.space_group_name_H-M   'P 1'
#
loop_
_entity.id
_entity.type
_entity.pdbx_description
1 polymer ?
#
loop_
_entity_poly.entity_id
_entity_poly.type
_entity_poly.pdbx_seq_one_letter_code
_entity_poly.pdbx_strand_id
1 'polypeptide(L)'
;MLLHVIARGRIGRAAEAELVARYARRIVWPLKLTELPDAGGKVPEPLAPARSVLLDERGEALTSEAFAARLGRWRDEGVREARFVLGAADGHTATERESADLLLAMGAMTWPHLLARAMLLEQLYRATTILAGHPYHRSG
;
A
#
# COMPACT_ATOMS: atom_id res chain seq x y z
N MET A 1 -9.74 9.90 -3.86
CA MET A 1 -9.08 8.72 -4.44
C MET A 1 -9.14 7.57 -3.44
N LEU A 2 -9.65 6.42 -3.86
CA LEU A 2 -9.71 5.22 -3.03
C LEU A 2 -8.29 4.64 -2.85
N LEU A 3 -7.91 4.34 -1.63
CA LEU A 3 -6.71 3.56 -1.33
C LEU A 3 -7.15 2.12 -1.15
N HIS A 4 -6.68 1.22 -2.01
CA HIS A 4 -7.08 -0.18 -1.97
C HIS A 4 -5.87 -1.06 -1.71
N VAL A 5 -5.81 -1.67 -0.53
CA VAL A 5 -4.75 -2.60 -0.15
C VAL A 5 -5.23 -4.01 -0.45
N ILE A 6 -4.51 -4.70 -1.32
CA ILE A 6 -4.82 -6.06 -1.74
C ILE A 6 -3.66 -6.94 -1.31
N ALA A 7 -3.90 -7.85 -0.38
CA ALA A 7 -2.86 -8.68 0.20
C ALA A 7 -3.21 -10.16 0.11
N ARG A 8 -2.21 -10.99 -0.16
CA ARG A 8 -2.39 -12.43 -0.13
C ARG A 8 -2.18 -12.97 1.27
N GLY A 9 -3.02 -13.93 1.65
CA GLY A 9 -3.01 -14.52 2.97
C GLY A 9 -3.92 -13.79 3.95
N ARG A 10 -4.25 -14.47 5.04
CA ARG A 10 -5.12 -13.93 6.09
C ARG A 10 -4.29 -13.43 7.25
N ILE A 11 -4.58 -12.22 7.71
CA ILE A 11 -3.95 -11.71 8.93
C ILE A 11 -4.57 -12.32 10.19
N GLY A 12 -5.88 -12.63 10.14
CA GLY A 12 -6.57 -13.31 11.25
C GLY A 12 -6.32 -12.64 12.58
N ARG A 13 -5.83 -13.44 13.55
CA ARG A 13 -5.51 -12.97 14.91
C ARG A 13 -4.02 -12.74 15.12
N ALA A 14 -3.25 -12.57 14.06
CA ALA A 14 -1.83 -12.24 14.19
C ALA A 14 -1.66 -10.91 14.93
N ALA A 15 -0.50 -10.74 15.58
CA ALA A 15 -0.22 -9.52 16.34
C ALA A 15 -0.33 -8.27 15.47
N GLU A 16 0.03 -8.36 14.19
CA GLU A 16 0.00 -7.25 13.25
C GLU A 16 -1.42 -6.79 12.92
N ALA A 17 -2.45 -7.63 13.16
CA ALA A 17 -3.84 -7.28 12.87
C ALA A 17 -4.29 -6.03 13.62
N GLU A 18 -3.85 -5.86 14.86
CA GLU A 18 -4.20 -4.68 15.65
C GLU A 18 -3.58 -3.41 15.08
N LEU A 19 -2.34 -3.49 14.60
CA LEU A 19 -1.68 -2.36 13.96
C LEU A 19 -2.37 -1.97 12.67
N VAL A 20 -2.71 -2.95 11.84
CA VAL A 20 -3.46 -2.70 10.60
C VAL A 20 -4.78 -2.00 10.91
N ALA A 21 -5.54 -2.53 11.88
CA ALA A 21 -6.82 -1.94 12.28
C ALA A 21 -6.64 -0.51 12.82
N ARG A 22 -5.60 -0.27 13.62
CA ARG A 22 -5.31 1.05 14.18
C ARG A 22 -5.13 2.10 13.09
N TYR A 23 -4.26 1.83 12.13
CA TYR A 23 -3.98 2.80 11.08
C TYR A 23 -5.14 2.91 10.08
N ALA A 24 -5.81 1.81 9.77
CA ALA A 24 -7.00 1.84 8.92
C ALA A 24 -8.06 2.79 9.48
N ARG A 25 -8.28 2.78 10.80
CA ARG A 25 -9.26 3.67 11.44
C ARG A 25 -8.86 5.15 11.37
N ARG A 26 -7.56 5.44 11.31
CA ARG A 26 -7.06 6.82 11.27
C ARG A 26 -7.05 7.43 9.88
N ILE A 27 -7.04 6.61 8.85
CA ILE A 27 -7.02 7.08 7.46
C ILE A 27 -8.41 7.66 7.13
N VAL A 28 -8.46 8.95 6.78
CA VAL A 28 -9.71 9.62 6.43
C VAL A 28 -10.07 9.51 4.95
N TRP A 29 -9.11 9.15 4.10
CA TRP A 29 -9.42 8.88 2.70
C TRP A 29 -10.19 7.56 2.58
N PRO A 30 -10.98 7.37 1.51
CA PRO A 30 -11.63 6.08 1.29
C PRO A 30 -10.60 4.96 1.26
N LEU A 31 -10.82 3.92 2.04
CA LEU A 31 -9.88 2.80 2.18
C LEU A 31 -10.64 1.49 2.05
N LYS A 32 -10.05 0.56 1.30
CA LYS A 32 -10.56 -0.80 1.19
C LYS A 32 -9.40 -1.78 1.42
N LEU A 33 -9.64 -2.80 2.21
CA LEU A 33 -8.69 -3.87 2.46
C LEU A 33 -9.28 -5.16 1.90
N THR A 34 -8.54 -5.82 1.00
CA THR A 34 -8.96 -7.08 0.41
C THR A 34 -7.90 -8.13 0.67
N GLU A 35 -8.31 -9.28 1.21
CA GLU A 35 -7.42 -10.43 1.36
C GLU A 35 -7.73 -11.45 0.27
N LEU A 36 -6.71 -11.93 -0.40
CA LEU A 36 -6.80 -12.99 -1.39
C LEU A 36 -6.17 -14.26 -0.83
N PRO A 37 -6.54 -15.44 -1.35
CA PRO A 37 -5.82 -16.68 -1.02
C PRO A 37 -4.33 -16.56 -1.35
N ASP A 38 -3.51 -17.44 -0.78
CA ASP A 38 -2.07 -17.47 -1.06
C ASP A 38 -1.79 -17.65 -2.55
N ALA A 39 -2.66 -18.36 -3.26
CA ALA A 39 -2.59 -18.53 -4.70
C ALA A 39 -4.00 -18.48 -5.29
N GLY A 40 -4.11 -17.95 -6.49
CA GLY A 40 -5.39 -17.85 -7.19
C GLY A 40 -6.32 -16.79 -6.60
N GLY A 41 -7.63 -17.05 -6.71
CA GLY A 41 -8.65 -16.09 -6.30
C GLY A 41 -8.87 -15.00 -7.34
N LYS A 42 -9.96 -14.26 -7.16
CA LYS A 42 -10.33 -13.20 -8.10
C LYS A 42 -9.86 -11.84 -7.57
N VAL A 43 -8.96 -11.22 -8.32
CA VAL A 43 -8.52 -9.86 -8.03
C VAL A 43 -9.66 -8.90 -8.39
N PRO A 44 -10.07 -8.00 -7.47
CA PRO A 44 -11.13 -7.04 -7.78
C PRO A 44 -10.80 -6.16 -8.97
N GLU A 45 -11.81 -5.84 -9.78
CA GLU A 45 -11.67 -4.90 -10.89
C GLU A 45 -11.35 -3.50 -10.35
N PRO A 46 -10.38 -2.79 -10.95
CA PRO A 46 -10.04 -1.46 -10.50
C PRO A 46 -11.08 -0.42 -10.93
N LEU A 47 -11.17 0.66 -10.15
CA LEU A 47 -11.90 1.86 -10.54
C LEU A 47 -11.00 2.70 -11.43
N ALA A 48 -11.22 2.64 -12.74
CA ALA A 48 -10.39 3.40 -13.68
C ALA A 48 -10.76 4.89 -13.68
N PRO A 49 -9.77 5.78 -13.84
CA PRO A 49 -8.35 5.50 -13.96
C PRO A 49 -7.72 5.09 -12.63
N ALA A 50 -6.91 4.05 -12.66
CA ALA A 50 -6.28 3.49 -11.48
C ALA A 50 -4.75 3.45 -11.63
N ARG A 51 -4.06 3.42 -10.51
CA ARG A 51 -2.61 3.19 -10.47
C ARG A 51 -2.33 2.00 -9.58
N SER A 52 -1.36 1.18 -9.96
CA SER A 52 -0.97 0.03 -9.18
C SER A 52 0.44 0.20 -8.62
N VAL A 53 0.57 -0.11 -7.35
CA VAL A 53 1.82 -0.10 -6.60
C VAL A 53 2.04 -1.52 -6.10
N LEU A 54 3.15 -2.13 -6.48
CA LEU A 54 3.52 -3.43 -5.92
C LEU A 54 4.58 -3.22 -4.85
N LEU A 55 4.39 -3.83 -3.69
CA LEU A 55 5.39 -3.88 -2.63
C LEU A 55 6.43 -4.92 -3.05
N ASP A 56 7.66 -4.47 -3.31
CA ASP A 56 8.74 -5.34 -3.77
C ASP A 56 10.05 -4.82 -3.19
N GLU A 57 10.83 -5.69 -2.55
CA GLU A 57 12.10 -5.29 -1.93
C GLU A 57 13.12 -4.76 -2.93
N ARG A 58 12.93 -5.04 -4.24
CA ARG A 58 13.77 -4.54 -5.32
C ARG A 58 13.23 -3.26 -5.95
N GLY A 59 12.17 -2.69 -5.39
CA GLY A 59 11.57 -1.47 -5.89
C GLY A 59 12.30 -0.20 -5.44
N GLU A 60 11.66 0.94 -5.70
CA GLU A 60 12.18 2.24 -5.28
C GLU A 60 11.99 2.43 -3.78
N ALA A 61 13.05 2.86 -3.10
CA ALA A 61 12.99 3.22 -1.68
C ALA A 61 12.67 4.72 -1.57
N LEU A 62 11.38 5.04 -1.60
CA LEU A 62 10.92 6.41 -1.50
C LEU A 62 10.95 6.90 -0.06
N THR A 63 11.21 8.19 0.14
CA THR A 63 10.94 8.82 1.44
C THR A 63 9.43 8.92 1.65
N SER A 64 9.00 9.10 2.90
CA SER A 64 7.57 9.28 3.19
C SER A 64 7.01 10.51 2.47
N GLU A 65 7.79 11.60 2.39
CA GLU A 65 7.40 12.81 1.67
C GLU A 65 7.25 12.55 0.17
N ALA A 66 8.18 11.83 -0.44
CA ALA A 66 8.10 11.49 -1.87
C ALA A 66 6.91 10.58 -2.16
N PHE A 67 6.63 9.63 -1.26
CA PHE A 67 5.47 8.76 -1.37
C PHE A 67 4.16 9.57 -1.28
N ALA A 68 4.07 10.45 -0.29
CA ALA A 68 2.91 11.34 -0.14
C ALA A 68 2.72 12.22 -1.40
N ALA A 69 3.81 12.77 -1.93
CA ALA A 69 3.74 13.60 -3.14
C ALA A 69 3.22 12.81 -4.35
N ARG A 70 3.62 11.53 -4.47
CA ARG A 70 3.12 10.66 -5.54
C ARG A 70 1.62 10.44 -5.43
N LEU A 71 1.12 10.14 -4.23
CA LEU A 71 -0.32 9.97 -4.01
C LEU A 71 -1.10 11.27 -4.26
N GLY A 72 -0.56 12.39 -3.80
CA GLY A 72 -1.17 13.70 -4.03
C GLY A 72 -1.26 14.04 -5.52
N ARG A 73 -0.21 13.74 -6.29
CA ARG A 73 -0.22 13.98 -7.73
C ARG A 73 -1.28 13.11 -8.43
N TRP A 74 -1.36 11.83 -8.09
CA TRP A 74 -2.37 10.95 -8.68
C TRP A 74 -3.78 11.43 -8.36
N ARG A 75 -4.03 11.83 -7.12
CA ARG A 75 -5.32 12.39 -6.72
C ARG A 75 -5.66 13.62 -7.58
N ASP A 76 -4.71 14.53 -7.72
CA ASP A 76 -4.91 15.77 -8.45
C ASP A 76 -5.08 15.55 -9.96
N GLU A 77 -4.53 14.47 -10.50
CA GLU A 77 -4.70 14.06 -11.89
C GLU A 77 -6.02 13.32 -12.14
N GLY A 78 -6.83 13.11 -11.12
CA GLY A 78 -8.12 12.44 -11.26
C GLY A 78 -8.09 10.92 -11.17
N VAL A 79 -7.00 10.33 -10.65
CA VAL A 79 -6.93 8.89 -10.39
C VAL A 79 -7.99 8.54 -9.35
N ARG A 80 -8.80 7.50 -9.64
CA ARG A 80 -9.90 7.11 -8.78
C ARG A 80 -9.51 6.08 -7.74
N GLU A 81 -8.52 5.24 -8.06
CA GLU A 81 -8.05 4.20 -7.15
C GLU A 81 -6.54 4.03 -7.26
N ALA A 82 -5.86 4.05 -6.12
CA ALA A 82 -4.48 3.62 -6.00
C ALA A 82 -4.47 2.25 -5.31
N ARG A 83 -3.97 1.23 -6.00
CA ARG A 83 -3.93 -0.15 -5.52
C ARG A 83 -2.53 -0.46 -5.00
N PHE A 84 -2.47 -1.02 -3.81
CA PHE A 84 -1.23 -1.42 -3.17
C PHE A 84 -1.29 -2.93 -3.01
N VAL A 85 -0.47 -3.65 -3.77
CA VAL A 85 -0.52 -5.11 -3.82
C VAL A 85 0.66 -5.70 -3.07
N LEU A 86 0.36 -6.50 -2.05
CA LEU A 86 1.35 -7.28 -1.32
C LEU A 86 1.20 -8.73 -1.76
N GLY A 87 2.24 -9.27 -2.38
CA GLY A 87 2.24 -10.66 -2.85
C GLY A 87 2.41 -11.66 -1.72
N ALA A 88 2.28 -12.93 -2.08
CA ALA A 88 2.61 -14.04 -1.19
C ALA A 88 4.13 -14.12 -0.97
N ALA A 89 4.56 -15.11 -0.19
CA ALA A 89 5.98 -15.31 0.14
C ALA A 89 6.89 -15.41 -1.09
N ASP A 90 6.36 -15.88 -2.22
CA ASP A 90 7.11 -16.00 -3.47
C ASP A 90 7.29 -14.67 -4.21
N GLY A 91 6.66 -13.61 -3.74
CA GLY A 91 6.70 -12.29 -4.39
C GLY A 91 5.79 -12.19 -5.59
N HIS A 92 6.06 -11.20 -6.44
CA HIS A 92 5.28 -10.92 -7.64
C HIS A 92 5.88 -11.58 -8.87
N THR A 93 5.03 -11.88 -9.86
CA THR A 93 5.50 -12.38 -11.15
C THR A 93 6.16 -11.26 -11.95
N ALA A 94 6.94 -11.64 -12.98
CA ALA A 94 7.55 -10.64 -13.88
C ALA A 94 6.47 -9.79 -14.57
N THR A 95 5.37 -10.43 -15.01
CA THR A 95 4.26 -9.72 -15.67
C THR A 95 3.62 -8.70 -14.71
N GLU A 96 3.38 -9.07 -13.46
CA GLU A 96 2.84 -8.14 -12.46
C GLU A 96 3.77 -6.94 -12.27
N ARG A 97 5.09 -7.18 -12.16
CA ARG A 97 6.06 -6.11 -11.99
C ARG A 97 6.11 -5.17 -13.20
N GLU A 98 6.04 -5.70 -14.40
CA GLU A 98 6.10 -4.91 -15.63
C GLU A 98 4.88 -4.00 -15.80
N SER A 99 3.72 -4.44 -15.34
CA SER A 99 2.48 -3.67 -15.49
C SER A 99 2.22 -2.67 -14.35
N ALA A 100 3.05 -2.68 -13.31
CA ALA A 100 2.87 -1.77 -12.18
C ALA A 100 3.31 -0.35 -12.52
N ASP A 101 2.61 0.64 -11.98
CA ASP A 101 2.99 2.05 -12.09
C ASP A 101 4.14 2.40 -11.14
N LEU A 102 4.28 1.65 -10.06
CA LEU A 102 5.35 1.84 -9.08
C LEU A 102 5.68 0.51 -8.41
N LEU A 103 6.96 0.18 -8.35
CA LEU A 103 7.47 -0.86 -7.46
C LEU A 103 8.01 -0.15 -6.23
N LEU A 104 7.45 -0.43 -5.07
CA LEU A 104 7.77 0.26 -3.84
C LEU A 104 8.48 -0.67 -2.86
N ALA A 105 9.68 -0.30 -2.43
CA ALA A 105 10.41 -0.98 -1.37
C ALA A 105 10.31 -0.20 -0.08
N MET A 106 10.26 -0.93 1.04
CA MET A 106 10.35 -0.35 2.38
C MET A 106 11.76 -0.52 2.93
N GLY A 107 12.74 -0.09 2.13
CA GLY A 107 14.15 -0.29 2.41
C GLY A 107 14.68 -1.53 1.68
N ALA A 108 15.98 -1.78 1.82
CA ALA A 108 16.66 -2.87 1.13
C ALA A 108 16.52 -4.23 1.84
N MET A 109 16.11 -4.22 3.09
CA MET A 109 15.95 -5.44 3.88
C MET A 109 14.61 -6.11 3.59
N THR A 110 14.59 -7.43 3.73
CA THR A 110 13.36 -8.21 3.58
C THR A 110 12.54 -8.13 4.88
N TRP A 111 11.24 -7.89 4.74
CA TRP A 111 10.32 -7.83 5.87
C TRP A 111 9.32 -8.98 5.82
N PRO A 112 8.91 -9.54 6.98
CA PRO A 112 7.78 -10.48 7.01
C PRO A 112 6.53 -9.83 6.39
N HIS A 113 5.77 -10.60 5.60
CA HIS A 113 4.69 -10.00 4.83
C HIS A 113 3.57 -9.38 5.67
N LEU A 114 3.24 -9.94 6.84
CA LEU A 114 2.22 -9.34 7.71
C LEU A 114 2.72 -8.04 8.34
N LEU A 115 4.01 -7.98 8.70
CA LEU A 115 4.60 -6.74 9.22
C LEU A 115 4.67 -5.68 8.12
N ALA A 116 5.03 -6.07 6.91
CA ALA A 116 5.03 -5.14 5.76
C ALA A 116 3.64 -4.56 5.51
N ARG A 117 2.58 -5.37 5.68
CA ARG A 117 1.19 -4.90 5.57
C ARG A 117 0.90 -3.80 6.59
N ALA A 118 1.28 -4.02 7.86
CA ALA A 118 1.09 -3.02 8.91
C ALA A 118 1.91 -1.76 8.62
N MET A 119 3.13 -1.91 8.14
CA MET A 119 3.99 -0.78 7.77
C MET A 119 3.40 0.02 6.61
N LEU A 120 2.81 -0.65 5.63
CA LEU A 120 2.13 0.02 4.53
C LEU A 120 0.96 0.86 5.03
N LEU A 121 0.11 0.30 5.88
CA LEU A 121 -1.03 1.04 6.44
C LEU A 121 -0.56 2.28 7.21
N GLU A 122 0.53 2.15 7.97
CA GLU A 122 1.12 3.30 8.67
C GLU A 122 1.59 4.37 7.67
N GLN A 123 2.29 3.97 6.60
CA GLN A 123 2.76 4.91 5.59
C GLN A 123 1.61 5.56 4.81
N LEU A 124 0.54 4.84 4.55
CA LEU A 124 -0.66 5.42 3.92
C LEU A 124 -1.30 6.47 4.83
N TYR A 125 -1.41 6.17 6.13
CA TYR A 125 -1.88 7.16 7.09
C TYR A 125 -0.95 8.38 7.11
N ARG A 126 0.36 8.14 7.22
CA ARG A 126 1.37 9.21 7.24
C ARG A 126 1.28 10.08 5.98
N ALA A 127 1.14 9.48 4.82
CA ALA A 127 1.03 10.21 3.56
C ALA A 127 -0.20 11.14 3.56
N THR A 128 -1.35 10.65 4.01
CA THR A 128 -2.56 11.48 4.09
C THR A 128 -2.39 12.63 5.08
N THR A 129 -1.66 12.43 6.18
CA THR A 129 -1.38 13.50 7.14
C THR A 129 -0.44 14.55 6.55
N ILE A 130 0.57 14.13 5.80
CA ILE A 130 1.48 15.06 5.12
C ILE A 130 0.70 15.95 4.15
N LEU A 131 -0.16 15.34 3.33
CA LEU A 131 -0.95 16.08 2.35
C LEU A 131 -1.98 17.02 2.98
N ALA A 132 -2.44 16.70 4.18
CA ALA A 132 -3.39 17.54 4.92
C ALA A 132 -2.72 18.61 5.79
N GLY A 133 -1.39 18.62 5.88
CA GLY A 133 -0.67 19.53 6.77
C GLY A 133 -0.80 19.17 8.25
N HIS A 134 -1.20 17.94 8.57
CA HIS A 134 -1.33 17.47 9.94
C HIS A 134 0.06 17.19 10.56
N PRO A 135 0.29 17.46 11.85
CA PRO A 135 1.62 17.39 12.47
C PRO A 135 2.13 15.98 12.79
N TYR A 136 1.46 14.92 12.34
CA TYR A 136 1.86 13.53 12.65
C TYR A 136 3.28 13.23 12.15
N HIS A 137 3.58 13.59 10.89
CA HIS A 137 4.89 13.32 10.29
C HIS A 137 5.94 14.31 10.76
N ARG A 138 7.11 13.79 11.14
CA ARG A 138 8.29 14.59 11.46
C ARG A 138 9.46 14.08 10.65
N SER A 139 10.11 14.98 9.91
CA SER A 139 11.33 14.66 9.16
C SER A 139 12.53 14.65 10.10
N GLY A 140 13.33 13.63 9.98
CA GLY A 140 14.59 13.53 10.73
C GLY A 140 14.51 12.71 11.98
#